data_119b2c31cad81eea404feef8a97feca6
#
_entry.id   119b2c31cad81eea404feef8a97feca6
#
_cell.length_a   1.000
_cell.length_b   1.000
_cell.length_c   1.000
_cell.angle_alpha   90.00
_cell.angle_beta   90.00
_cell.angle_gamma   90.00
#
_symmetry.space_group_name_H-M   'P 1'
#
loop_
_entity.id
_entity.type
_entity.pdbx_description
1 polymer ?
#
loop_
_entity_poly.entity_id
_entity_poly.type
_entity_poly.pdbx_seq_one_letter_code
_entity_poly.pdbx_strand_id
1 'polypeptide(L)'
;LSVLMNYGVEVRGSLFDTMIAHYLIQPDMRHNMDILAETYLNYETISIEQVLGKKGKTQKNMRDIAPADLLDYAAEDADITFRLKQIFEPKLKETGVDKVFSTIEMPLVPVLARMEREGIRVDVEALNSYSLELGEIIVRLEGEILEIAGRPFNVGSPRQLGEVLFDDLKLSEKPKRTKTGQYATSEDI
;
A
#
# COMPACT_ATOMS: atom_id res chain seq x y z
N LEU A 1 -9.03 -13.47 6.92
CA LEU A 1 -9.18 -14.91 6.66
C LEU A 1 -7.81 -15.59 6.55
N SER A 2 -6.92 -15.14 5.67
CA SER A 2 -5.60 -15.75 5.39
C SER A 2 -4.77 -15.99 6.66
N VAL A 3 -4.73 -15.00 7.58
CA VAL A 3 -4.02 -15.13 8.87
C VAL A 3 -4.56 -16.28 9.71
N LEU A 4 -5.87 -16.38 9.85
CA LEU A 4 -6.51 -17.45 10.64
C LEU A 4 -6.29 -18.83 10.00
N MET A 5 -6.33 -18.90 8.68
CA MET A 5 -6.03 -20.14 7.95
C MET A 5 -4.61 -20.65 8.20
N ASN A 6 -3.63 -19.75 8.42
CA ASN A 6 -2.25 -20.14 8.74
C ASN A 6 -2.13 -20.83 10.11
N TYR A 7 -3.08 -20.58 10.99
CA TYR A 7 -3.19 -21.27 12.29
C TYR A 7 -4.17 -22.46 12.27
N GLY A 8 -4.63 -22.90 11.11
CA GLY A 8 -5.58 -24.01 10.96
C GLY A 8 -7.01 -23.66 11.38
N VAL A 9 -7.31 -22.36 11.57
CA VAL A 9 -8.64 -21.91 11.94
C VAL A 9 -9.47 -21.65 10.71
N GLU A 10 -10.58 -22.37 10.55
CA GLU A 10 -11.55 -22.15 9.48
C GLU A 10 -12.68 -21.23 9.97
N VAL A 11 -12.84 -20.08 9.31
CA VAL A 11 -13.95 -19.16 9.56
C VAL A 11 -15.17 -19.63 8.80
N ARG A 12 -16.24 -19.96 9.52
CA ARG A 12 -17.53 -20.41 8.98
C ARG A 12 -18.61 -19.40 9.27
N GLY A 13 -19.62 -19.34 8.39
CA GLY A 13 -20.78 -18.45 8.51
C GLY A 13 -20.77 -17.34 7.47
N SER A 14 -21.74 -16.45 7.59
CA SER A 14 -21.89 -15.31 6.67
C SER A 14 -20.84 -14.26 6.98
N LEU A 15 -20.10 -13.86 5.96
CA LEU A 15 -19.15 -12.76 6.03
C LEU A 15 -19.86 -11.43 5.73
N PHE A 16 -19.43 -10.37 6.38
CA PHE A 16 -19.82 -9.00 6.08
C PHE A 16 -18.61 -8.09 6.29
N ASP A 17 -18.09 -7.55 5.19
CA ASP A 17 -16.98 -6.60 5.23
C ASP A 17 -17.53 -5.18 5.18
N THR A 18 -17.29 -4.40 6.22
CA THR A 18 -17.80 -3.03 6.35
C THR A 18 -17.11 -2.05 5.41
N MET A 19 -15.84 -2.29 5.07
CA MET A 19 -15.11 -1.45 4.11
C MET A 19 -15.66 -1.65 2.70
N ILE A 20 -15.87 -2.89 2.28
CA ILE A 20 -16.45 -3.23 0.98
C ILE A 20 -17.91 -2.73 0.91
N ALA A 21 -18.69 -2.91 1.97
CA ALA A 21 -20.05 -2.40 2.04
C ALA A 21 -20.09 -0.87 1.82
N HIS A 22 -19.25 -0.15 2.54
CA HIS A 22 -19.18 1.30 2.40
C HIS A 22 -18.61 1.75 1.04
N TYR A 23 -17.64 1.03 0.48
CA TYR A 23 -17.15 1.31 -0.87
C TYR A 23 -18.27 1.25 -1.92
N LEU A 24 -19.14 0.26 -1.84
CA LEU A 24 -20.29 0.17 -2.75
C LEU A 24 -21.33 1.28 -2.54
N ILE A 25 -21.53 1.72 -1.29
CA ILE A 25 -22.47 2.79 -0.95
C ILE A 25 -21.93 4.16 -1.36
N GLN A 26 -20.64 4.43 -1.12
CA GLN A 26 -20.04 5.74 -1.34
C GLN A 26 -18.54 5.62 -1.74
N PRO A 27 -18.24 5.30 -3.01
CA PRO A 27 -16.91 4.95 -3.48
C PRO A 27 -15.86 6.08 -3.35
N ASP A 28 -16.29 7.34 -3.35
CA ASP A 28 -15.40 8.50 -3.34
C ASP A 28 -14.85 8.86 -1.95
N MET A 29 -15.35 8.21 -0.89
CA MET A 29 -14.86 8.42 0.48
C MET A 29 -13.74 7.45 0.85
N ARG A 30 -13.07 7.73 1.98
CA ARG A 30 -12.20 6.75 2.63
C ARG A 30 -13.04 5.73 3.40
N HIS A 31 -12.55 4.48 3.46
CA HIS A 31 -13.33 3.36 3.99
C HIS A 31 -12.70 2.71 5.24
N ASN A 32 -11.64 3.31 5.80
CA ASN A 32 -11.03 2.79 7.03
C ASN A 32 -11.96 2.99 8.23
N MET A 33 -11.88 2.07 9.19
CA MET A 33 -12.78 1.98 10.33
C MET A 33 -12.87 3.28 11.13
N ASP A 34 -11.74 3.98 11.37
CA ASP A 34 -11.72 5.22 12.15
C ASP A 34 -12.60 6.30 11.53
N ILE A 35 -12.46 6.53 10.21
CA ILE A 35 -13.27 7.52 9.48
C ILE A 35 -14.75 7.10 9.45
N LEU A 36 -15.02 5.81 9.31
CA LEU A 36 -16.39 5.32 9.32
C LEU A 36 -17.03 5.45 10.72
N ALA A 37 -16.27 5.19 11.78
CA ALA A 37 -16.72 5.39 13.16
C ALA A 37 -17.03 6.86 13.45
N GLU A 38 -16.13 7.76 13.05
CA GLU A 38 -16.35 9.20 13.20
C GLU A 38 -17.59 9.66 12.41
N THR A 39 -17.68 9.25 11.13
CA THR A 39 -18.74 9.71 10.22
C THR A 39 -20.13 9.18 10.58
N TYR A 40 -20.23 7.88 10.92
CA TYR A 40 -21.53 7.22 11.07
C TYR A 40 -21.94 6.96 12.52
N LEU A 41 -20.97 6.95 13.45
CA LEU A 41 -21.22 6.70 14.86
C LEU A 41 -20.93 7.93 15.73
N ASN A 42 -20.32 8.99 15.16
CA ASN A 42 -19.80 10.15 15.89
C ASN A 42 -18.90 9.72 17.05
N TYR A 43 -18.00 8.77 16.75
CA TYR A 43 -17.13 8.12 17.74
C TYR A 43 -15.67 8.18 17.29
N GLU A 44 -14.79 8.67 18.16
CA GLU A 44 -13.35 8.69 17.97
C GLU A 44 -12.74 7.40 18.51
N THR A 45 -12.11 6.63 17.64
CA THR A 45 -11.51 5.32 17.97
C THR A 45 -10.16 5.48 18.68
N ILE A 46 -9.76 4.45 19.43
CA ILE A 46 -8.42 4.35 19.99
C ILE A 46 -7.42 4.15 18.85
N SER A 47 -6.52 5.09 18.63
CA SER A 47 -5.55 4.98 17.55
C SER A 47 -4.46 3.95 17.87
N ILE A 48 -3.93 3.28 16.84
CA ILE A 48 -2.80 2.34 16.97
C ILE A 48 -1.57 3.02 17.60
N GLU A 49 -1.40 4.32 17.42
CA GLU A 49 -0.29 5.08 18.01
C GLU A 49 -0.45 5.27 19.53
N GLN A 50 -1.68 5.31 20.05
CA GLN A 50 -1.92 5.33 21.49
C GLN A 50 -1.52 4.01 22.14
N VAL A 51 -1.65 2.89 21.43
CA VAL A 51 -1.32 1.55 21.92
C VAL A 51 0.16 1.23 21.75
N LEU A 52 0.72 1.47 20.57
CA LEU A 52 2.09 1.07 20.20
C LEU A 52 3.12 2.19 20.25
N GLY A 53 2.69 3.43 20.43
CA GLY A 53 3.53 4.62 20.29
C GLY A 53 3.64 5.10 18.84
N LYS A 54 4.24 6.28 18.66
CA LYS A 54 4.36 6.93 17.33
C LYS A 54 5.12 6.06 16.33
N LYS A 55 4.68 6.12 15.07
CA LYS A 55 5.30 5.41 13.95
C LYS A 55 6.79 5.76 13.82
N GLY A 56 7.66 4.77 13.81
CA GLY A 56 9.11 4.95 13.69
C GLY A 56 9.90 3.78 14.28
N LYS A 57 11.22 3.96 14.41
CA LYS A 57 12.12 2.91 14.94
C LYS A 57 11.84 2.49 16.38
N THR A 58 11.15 3.31 17.14
CA THR A 58 10.81 3.08 18.56
C THR A 58 9.39 2.57 18.77
N GLN A 59 8.60 2.40 17.70
CA GLN A 59 7.25 1.84 17.81
C GLN A 59 7.32 0.40 18.30
N LYS A 60 6.54 0.09 19.33
CA LYS A 60 6.46 -1.27 19.88
C LYS A 60 5.77 -2.22 18.91
N ASN A 61 6.01 -3.50 19.05
CA ASN A 61 5.26 -4.53 18.36
C ASN A 61 4.03 -4.91 19.20
N MET A 62 2.92 -5.27 18.55
CA MET A 62 1.71 -5.74 19.22
C MET A 62 1.98 -6.92 20.20
N ARG A 63 2.96 -7.77 19.88
CA ARG A 63 3.38 -8.88 20.74
C ARG A 63 4.01 -8.45 22.07
N ASP A 64 4.54 -7.24 22.13
CA ASP A 64 5.26 -6.72 23.30
C ASP A 64 4.31 -6.03 24.28
N ILE A 65 3.03 -5.91 23.93
CA ILE A 65 1.99 -5.31 24.78
C ILE A 65 1.27 -6.40 25.55
N ALA A 66 1.05 -6.17 26.83
CA ALA A 66 0.31 -7.11 27.66
C ALA A 66 -1.16 -7.22 27.15
N PRO A 67 -1.75 -8.44 27.15
CA PRO A 67 -3.13 -8.61 26.68
C PRO A 67 -4.16 -7.72 27.38
N ALA A 68 -3.94 -7.41 28.65
CA ALA A 68 -4.81 -6.52 29.43
C ALA A 68 -4.81 -5.07 28.87
N ASP A 69 -3.68 -4.61 28.36
CA ASP A 69 -3.54 -3.25 27.79
C ASP A 69 -4.09 -3.17 26.34
N LEU A 70 -4.34 -4.32 25.71
CA LEU A 70 -4.95 -4.43 24.38
C LEU A 70 -6.46 -4.65 24.45
N LEU A 71 -7.02 -4.90 25.61
CA LEU A 71 -8.41 -5.32 25.76
C LEU A 71 -9.40 -4.31 25.17
N ASP A 72 -9.26 -3.05 25.56
CA ASP A 72 -10.19 -2.00 25.13
C ASP A 72 -10.06 -1.75 23.63
N TYR A 73 -8.84 -1.70 23.10
CA TYR A 73 -8.58 -1.56 21.67
C TYR A 73 -9.21 -2.69 20.85
N ALA A 74 -8.97 -3.95 21.26
CA ALA A 74 -9.49 -5.11 20.53
C ALA A 74 -11.02 -5.25 20.65
N ALA A 75 -11.59 -4.91 21.81
CA ALA A 75 -13.03 -4.93 22.02
C ALA A 75 -13.72 -3.83 21.22
N GLU A 76 -13.13 -2.63 21.17
CA GLU A 76 -13.60 -1.52 20.35
C GLU A 76 -13.62 -1.87 18.87
N ASP A 77 -12.53 -2.42 18.31
CA ASP A 77 -12.46 -2.85 16.91
C ASP A 77 -13.63 -3.78 16.54
N ALA A 78 -13.97 -4.71 17.41
CA ALA A 78 -15.07 -5.64 17.21
C ALA A 78 -16.45 -4.95 17.32
N ASP A 79 -16.67 -4.10 18.33
CA ASP A 79 -17.93 -3.38 18.55
C ASP A 79 -18.22 -2.40 17.43
N ILE A 80 -17.25 -1.57 17.06
CA ILE A 80 -17.38 -0.60 15.98
C ILE A 80 -17.71 -1.28 14.66
N THR A 81 -17.00 -2.34 14.31
CA THR A 81 -17.26 -3.11 13.08
C THR A 81 -18.68 -3.67 13.08
N PHE A 82 -19.15 -4.20 14.21
CA PHE A 82 -20.51 -4.72 14.32
C PHE A 82 -21.58 -3.62 14.20
N ARG A 83 -21.37 -2.46 14.82
CA ARG A 83 -22.29 -1.31 14.74
C ARG A 83 -22.33 -0.74 13.33
N LEU A 84 -21.19 -0.64 12.64
CA LEU A 84 -21.12 -0.22 11.24
C LEU A 84 -21.86 -1.18 10.32
N LYS A 85 -21.78 -2.49 10.56
CA LYS A 85 -22.59 -3.48 9.83
C LYS A 85 -24.08 -3.16 9.95
N GLN A 86 -24.57 -2.88 11.16
CA GLN A 86 -25.99 -2.57 11.39
C GLN A 86 -26.48 -1.34 10.62
N ILE A 87 -25.58 -0.38 10.37
CA ILE A 87 -25.86 0.82 9.58
C ILE A 87 -25.80 0.52 8.07
N PHE A 88 -24.79 -0.22 7.63
CA PHE A 88 -24.57 -0.42 6.19
C PHE A 88 -25.47 -1.48 5.57
N GLU A 89 -25.90 -2.47 6.32
CA GLU A 89 -26.80 -3.52 5.79
C GLU A 89 -28.13 -2.97 5.22
N PRO A 90 -28.88 -2.06 5.90
CA PRO A 90 -30.01 -1.40 5.28
C PRO A 90 -29.63 -0.43 4.15
N LYS A 91 -28.51 0.30 4.28
CA LYS A 91 -28.04 1.25 3.26
C LYS A 91 -27.68 0.57 1.93
N LEU A 92 -27.13 -0.64 1.95
CA LEU A 92 -26.86 -1.43 0.73
C LEU A 92 -28.16 -1.67 -0.06
N LYS A 93 -29.29 -1.93 0.64
CA LYS A 93 -30.60 -2.12 0.01
C LYS A 93 -31.16 -0.80 -0.51
N GLU A 94 -31.07 0.27 0.29
CA GLU A 94 -31.55 1.61 -0.10
C GLU A 94 -30.83 2.12 -1.36
N THR A 95 -29.53 1.86 -1.50
CA THR A 95 -28.75 2.25 -2.68
C THR A 95 -28.83 1.24 -3.83
N GLY A 96 -29.46 0.08 -3.63
CA GLY A 96 -29.65 -0.95 -4.67
C GLY A 96 -28.39 -1.76 -5.00
N VAL A 97 -27.36 -1.74 -4.14
CA VAL A 97 -26.09 -2.46 -4.35
C VAL A 97 -25.95 -3.74 -3.50
N ASP A 98 -26.99 -4.07 -2.73
CA ASP A 98 -27.02 -5.26 -1.87
C ASP A 98 -26.81 -6.58 -2.64
N LYS A 99 -27.30 -6.64 -3.86
CA LYS A 99 -27.13 -7.82 -4.73
C LYS A 99 -25.67 -7.98 -5.17
N VAL A 100 -25.00 -6.90 -5.56
CA VAL A 100 -23.58 -6.92 -5.92
C VAL A 100 -22.77 -7.34 -4.68
N PHE A 101 -23.03 -6.72 -3.54
CA PHE A 101 -22.38 -7.06 -2.28
C PHE A 101 -22.50 -8.55 -1.93
N SER A 102 -23.70 -9.10 -1.98
CA SER A 102 -23.98 -10.47 -1.53
C SER A 102 -23.60 -11.55 -2.53
N THR A 103 -23.66 -11.28 -3.84
CA THR A 103 -23.45 -12.29 -4.89
C THR A 103 -22.08 -12.23 -5.56
N ILE A 104 -21.36 -11.11 -5.41
CA ILE A 104 -20.04 -10.91 -6.03
C ILE A 104 -18.99 -10.66 -4.93
N GLU A 105 -19.11 -9.56 -4.19
CA GLU A 105 -18.05 -9.10 -3.30
C GLU A 105 -17.81 -10.07 -2.13
N MET A 106 -18.84 -10.44 -1.40
CA MET A 106 -18.66 -11.34 -0.26
C MET A 106 -18.19 -12.75 -0.64
N PRO A 107 -18.71 -13.39 -1.72
CA PRO A 107 -18.15 -14.64 -2.21
C PRO A 107 -16.70 -14.54 -2.71
N LEU A 108 -16.26 -13.39 -3.19
CA LEU A 108 -14.91 -13.19 -3.67
C LEU A 108 -13.88 -13.16 -2.53
N VAL A 109 -14.24 -12.67 -1.33
CA VAL A 109 -13.34 -12.58 -0.17
C VAL A 109 -12.65 -13.91 0.17
N PRO A 110 -13.35 -15.05 0.35
CA PRO A 110 -12.69 -16.32 0.62
C PRO A 110 -11.90 -16.87 -0.58
N VAL A 111 -12.26 -16.51 -1.81
CA VAL A 111 -11.49 -16.90 -3.01
C VAL A 111 -10.14 -16.20 -2.98
N LEU A 112 -10.11 -14.89 -2.80
CA LEU A 112 -8.88 -14.12 -2.70
C LEU A 112 -8.00 -14.57 -1.54
N ALA A 113 -8.59 -14.85 -0.37
CA ALA A 113 -7.87 -15.38 0.78
C ALA A 113 -7.16 -16.73 0.49
N ARG A 114 -7.79 -17.59 -0.30
CA ARG A 114 -7.18 -18.86 -0.75
C ARG A 114 -6.07 -18.62 -1.76
N MET A 115 -6.29 -17.72 -2.73
CA MET A 115 -5.27 -17.37 -3.72
C MET A 115 -4.03 -16.77 -3.06
N GLU A 116 -4.20 -15.88 -2.09
CA GLU A 116 -3.10 -15.33 -1.29
C GLU A 116 -2.33 -16.41 -0.53
N ARG A 117 -3.04 -17.39 0.02
CA ARG A 117 -2.44 -18.49 0.76
C ARG A 117 -1.66 -19.45 -0.13
N GLU A 118 -2.19 -19.80 -1.31
CA GLU A 118 -1.48 -20.61 -2.31
C GLU A 118 -0.23 -19.90 -2.82
N GLY A 119 -0.29 -18.59 -2.96
CA GLY A 119 0.80 -17.75 -3.44
C GLY A 119 1.10 -17.96 -4.92
N ILE A 120 2.27 -17.49 -5.32
CA ILE A 120 2.77 -17.58 -6.69
C ILE A 120 4.10 -18.32 -6.68
N ARG A 121 4.24 -19.30 -7.57
CA ARG A 121 5.54 -19.94 -7.79
C ARG A 121 6.40 -19.05 -8.67
N VAL A 122 7.51 -18.60 -8.10
CA VAL A 122 8.51 -17.77 -8.81
C VAL A 122 9.59 -18.68 -9.38
N ASP A 123 9.93 -18.48 -10.64
CA ASP A 123 11.10 -19.11 -11.26
C ASP A 123 12.36 -18.32 -10.84
N VAL A 124 12.99 -18.80 -9.79
CA VAL A 124 14.16 -18.14 -9.19
C VAL A 124 15.37 -18.21 -10.11
N GLU A 125 15.53 -19.30 -10.88
CA GLU A 125 16.65 -19.47 -11.81
C GLU A 125 16.54 -18.49 -12.97
N ALA A 126 15.36 -18.37 -13.57
CA ALA A 126 15.11 -17.39 -14.63
C ALA A 126 15.31 -15.94 -14.14
N LEU A 127 14.85 -15.60 -12.95
CA LEU A 127 15.05 -14.27 -12.37
C LEU A 127 16.52 -13.97 -12.08
N ASN A 128 17.27 -14.92 -11.56
CA ASN A 128 18.70 -14.75 -11.31
C ASN A 128 19.47 -14.59 -12.63
N SER A 129 19.17 -15.41 -13.65
CA SER A 129 19.80 -15.29 -14.95
C SER A 129 19.52 -13.92 -15.59
N TYR A 130 18.26 -13.48 -15.54
CA TYR A 130 17.89 -12.16 -16.04
C TYR A 130 18.52 -11.01 -15.25
N SER A 131 18.67 -11.16 -13.93
CA SER A 131 19.36 -10.17 -13.10
C SER A 131 20.84 -10.04 -13.47
N LEU A 132 21.53 -11.14 -13.81
CA LEU A 132 22.90 -11.10 -14.26
C LEU A 132 23.02 -10.42 -15.63
N GLU A 133 22.17 -10.78 -16.58
CA GLU A 133 22.10 -10.15 -17.92
C GLU A 133 21.89 -8.65 -17.81
N LEU A 134 20.91 -8.20 -17.01
CA LEU A 134 20.67 -6.78 -16.75
C LEU A 134 21.87 -6.09 -16.08
N GLY A 135 22.54 -6.77 -15.15
CA GLY A 135 23.75 -6.26 -14.51
C GLY A 135 24.87 -5.97 -15.51
N GLU A 136 25.14 -6.88 -16.44
CA GLU A 136 26.13 -6.69 -17.51
C GLU A 136 25.76 -5.52 -18.45
N ILE A 137 24.47 -5.41 -18.81
CA ILE A 137 23.96 -4.30 -19.63
C ILE A 137 24.14 -2.96 -18.91
N ILE A 138 23.80 -2.89 -17.62
CA ILE A 138 23.93 -1.67 -16.81
C ILE A 138 25.39 -1.24 -16.75
N VAL A 139 26.33 -2.14 -16.42
CA VAL A 139 27.75 -1.81 -16.34
C VAL A 139 28.28 -1.29 -17.67
N ARG A 140 27.89 -1.90 -18.79
CA ARG A 140 28.27 -1.44 -20.11
C ARG A 140 27.71 -0.04 -20.42
N LEU A 141 26.41 0.18 -20.17
CA LEU A 141 25.79 1.47 -20.43
C LEU A 141 26.32 2.59 -19.52
N GLU A 142 26.60 2.28 -18.25
CA GLU A 142 27.26 3.24 -17.35
C GLU A 142 28.65 3.62 -17.86
N GLY A 143 29.44 2.65 -18.36
CA GLY A 143 30.72 2.92 -18.99
C GLY A 143 30.61 3.86 -20.19
N GLU A 144 29.69 3.60 -21.10
CA GLU A 144 29.42 4.42 -22.28
C GLU A 144 29.01 5.86 -21.89
N ILE A 145 28.15 6.00 -20.88
CA ILE A 145 27.70 7.29 -20.35
C ILE A 145 28.87 8.09 -19.76
N LEU A 146 29.72 7.44 -18.96
CA LEU A 146 30.88 8.10 -18.35
C LEU A 146 31.91 8.51 -19.38
N GLU A 147 32.11 7.74 -20.45
CA GLU A 147 32.96 8.08 -21.59
C GLU A 147 32.45 9.32 -22.33
N ILE A 148 31.13 9.36 -22.64
CA ILE A 148 30.50 10.54 -23.29
C ILE A 148 30.59 11.76 -22.38
N ALA A 149 30.40 11.61 -21.06
CA ALA A 149 30.45 12.70 -20.09
C ALA A 149 31.89 13.26 -19.91
N GLY A 150 32.92 12.47 -20.26
CA GLY A 150 34.32 12.84 -20.12
C GLY A 150 34.82 12.95 -18.67
N ARG A 151 34.01 12.56 -17.68
CA ARG A 151 34.33 12.54 -16.24
C ARG A 151 33.50 11.53 -15.48
N PRO A 152 34.03 11.02 -14.35
CA PRO A 152 33.24 10.16 -13.47
C PRO A 152 32.13 10.97 -12.74
N PHE A 153 30.95 10.38 -12.62
CA PHE A 153 29.84 10.87 -11.81
C PHE A 153 28.88 9.72 -11.46
N ASN A 154 28.00 9.93 -10.50
CA ASN A 154 26.95 8.96 -10.19
C ASN A 154 25.77 9.15 -11.15
N VAL A 155 25.63 8.22 -12.12
CA VAL A 155 24.55 8.23 -13.13
C VAL A 155 23.16 8.16 -12.48
N GLY A 156 23.03 7.47 -11.34
CA GLY A 156 21.79 7.41 -10.55
C GLY A 156 21.47 8.68 -9.74
N SER A 157 22.30 9.73 -9.83
CA SER A 157 22.06 11.01 -9.16
C SER A 157 21.47 12.04 -10.11
N PRO A 158 20.16 12.39 -10.03
CA PRO A 158 19.55 13.41 -10.90
C PRO A 158 20.27 14.76 -10.88
N ARG A 159 20.85 15.12 -9.72
CA ARG A 159 21.62 16.35 -9.58
C ARG A 159 22.91 16.30 -10.41
N GLN A 160 23.73 15.27 -10.27
CA GLN A 160 24.99 15.14 -11.01
C GLN A 160 24.74 14.95 -12.51
N LEU A 161 23.70 14.18 -12.85
CA LEU A 161 23.26 14.04 -14.23
C LEU A 161 22.87 15.39 -14.85
N GLY A 162 22.12 16.20 -14.13
CA GLY A 162 21.76 17.54 -14.57
C GLY A 162 22.95 18.46 -14.79
N GLU A 163 23.95 18.42 -13.89
CA GLU A 163 25.22 19.15 -14.04
C GLU A 163 25.96 18.71 -15.31
N VAL A 164 26.07 17.40 -15.58
CA VAL A 164 26.70 16.87 -16.79
C VAL A 164 25.95 17.30 -18.06
N LEU A 165 24.65 17.13 -18.09
CA LEU A 165 23.85 17.41 -19.30
C LEU A 165 23.83 18.91 -19.66
N PHE A 166 23.71 19.78 -18.66
CA PHE A 166 23.42 21.19 -18.90
C PHE A 166 24.59 22.15 -18.60
N ASP A 167 25.48 21.82 -17.69
CA ASP A 167 26.65 22.66 -17.41
C ASP A 167 27.88 22.20 -18.24
N ASP A 168 28.15 20.89 -18.32
CA ASP A 168 29.31 20.36 -19.03
C ASP A 168 29.04 20.21 -20.54
N LEU A 169 28.01 19.43 -20.91
CA LEU A 169 27.67 19.14 -22.31
C LEU A 169 26.81 20.23 -23.00
N LYS A 170 26.18 21.11 -22.21
CA LYS A 170 25.36 22.24 -22.69
C LYS A 170 24.29 21.86 -23.71
N LEU A 171 23.63 20.72 -23.48
CA LEU A 171 22.64 20.16 -24.40
C LEU A 171 21.37 21.03 -24.58
N SER A 172 21.17 22.04 -23.72
CA SER A 172 20.05 22.98 -23.82
C SER A 172 20.47 24.36 -23.36
N GLU A 173 20.07 25.40 -24.10
CA GLU A 173 20.30 26.81 -23.72
C GLU A 173 19.42 27.26 -22.53
N LYS A 174 18.24 26.62 -22.34
CA LYS A 174 17.24 26.95 -21.30
C LYS A 174 16.72 25.70 -20.64
N PRO A 175 17.55 25.01 -19.85
CA PRO A 175 17.12 23.77 -19.19
C PRO A 175 16.03 24.05 -18.16
N LYS A 176 15.01 23.21 -18.13
CA LYS A 176 13.94 23.27 -17.12
C LYS A 176 14.51 23.00 -15.74
N ARG A 177 13.95 23.67 -14.73
CA ARG A 177 14.31 23.44 -13.32
C ARG A 177 13.09 23.01 -12.51
N THR A 178 13.35 22.20 -11.50
CA THR A 178 12.37 21.80 -10.50
C THR A 178 11.99 22.96 -9.58
N LYS A 179 10.94 22.82 -8.79
CA LYS A 179 10.55 23.80 -7.76
C LYS A 179 11.66 24.09 -6.74
N THR A 180 12.61 23.16 -6.55
CA THR A 180 13.76 23.28 -5.65
C THR A 180 15.00 23.86 -6.33
N GLY A 181 14.90 24.28 -7.61
CA GLY A 181 15.98 24.92 -8.37
C GLY A 181 16.97 23.95 -9.03
N GLN A 182 16.82 22.64 -8.86
CA GLN A 182 17.66 21.64 -9.54
C GLN A 182 17.25 21.49 -11.01
N TYR A 183 18.17 21.05 -11.86
CA TYR A 183 17.83 20.66 -13.20
C TYR A 183 16.78 19.53 -13.21
N ALA A 184 15.80 19.64 -14.05
CA ALA A 184 14.87 18.55 -14.29
C ALA A 184 15.54 17.57 -15.27
N THR A 185 15.49 16.27 -14.92
CA THR A 185 16.12 15.17 -15.68
C THR A 185 15.14 14.02 -15.88
N SER A 186 13.84 14.31 -15.91
CA SER A 186 12.80 13.33 -16.23
C SER A 186 12.76 13.05 -17.74
N GLU A 187 12.17 11.94 -18.14
CA GLU A 187 12.07 11.47 -19.52
C GLU A 187 11.36 12.45 -20.46
N ASP A 188 10.55 13.36 -19.94
CA ASP A 188 9.73 14.33 -20.67
C ASP A 188 10.48 15.64 -21.02
N ILE A 189 11.82 15.68 -20.99
CA ILE A 189 12.58 16.92 -21.19
C ILE A 189 13.33 16.93 -22.49
#